data_ed116e197dcfc8a71190ba03ca65c1c3
#
_entry.id   ed116e197dcfc8a71190ba03ca65c1c3
#
_cell.length_a   1.000
_cell.length_b   1.000
_cell.length_c   1.000
_cell.angle_alpha   90.00
_cell.angle_beta   90.00
_cell.angle_gamma   90.00
#
_symmetry.space_group_name_H-M   'P 1'
#
loop_
_entity.id
_entity.type
_entity.pdbx_description
1 polymer ?
#
loop_
_entity_poly.entity_id
_entity_poly.type
_entity_poly.pdbx_seq_one_letter_code
_entity_poly.pdbx_strand_id
1 'polypeptide(L)'
;MIAKIVQNRPHHCYIRSMQNYLPSLKQMQYLVALHEHGHFGRAADACNVTQSTLSAGIRELETLLGQTLVERTRRVVRFTMLGNAIVEKAHRVLREAEELADMAAAAAAPLVGELRMSVIPTIAPFLLPGLLPRLRKERPSLKLFLREEPSAQACESLHHGAVDCVLLALPYACGDVEAETLFDDALFVAFPGDQAEELPAMVSADQIDPAQMLMLEDGHCLKDHALAACNRPELRAGARMMGTSLHTLVQMVDNGLGITMLPQMAIEAGILDHTDIDTRPLDSEHDWRTIALVWRKGSPRADEFKMLADIFRKHKAN
;
A
#
# COMPACT_ATOMS: atom_id res chain seq x y z
N MET A 1 -26.53 36.09 52.17
CA MET A 1 -25.21 35.64 51.77
C MET A 1 -25.33 34.14 51.47
N ILE A 2 -25.62 33.80 50.18
CA ILE A 2 -26.04 32.46 49.77
C ILE A 2 -24.84 31.78 49.09
N ALA A 3 -24.33 30.74 49.73
CA ALA A 3 -23.24 29.93 49.17
C ALA A 3 -23.81 28.98 48.11
N LYS A 4 -23.32 29.11 46.86
CA LYS A 4 -23.61 28.15 45.75
C LYS A 4 -22.81 26.89 45.98
N ILE A 5 -23.54 25.80 46.21
CA ILE A 5 -23.01 24.43 46.15
C ILE A 5 -22.90 24.06 44.67
N VAL A 6 -21.67 23.92 44.18
CA VAL A 6 -21.38 23.31 42.86
C VAL A 6 -21.49 21.79 43.05
N GLN A 7 -22.57 21.21 42.57
CA GLN A 7 -22.71 19.77 42.49
C GLN A 7 -21.81 19.23 41.38
N ASN A 8 -20.75 18.57 41.81
CA ASN A 8 -19.87 17.74 41.00
C ASN A 8 -20.67 16.51 40.54
N ARG A 9 -21.11 16.46 39.28
CA ARG A 9 -21.72 15.26 38.72
C ARG A 9 -20.59 14.27 38.35
N PRO A 10 -20.61 13.06 38.91
CA PRO A 10 -19.62 12.05 38.52
C PRO A 10 -19.92 11.61 37.11
N HIS A 11 -18.89 11.53 36.26
CA HIS A 11 -18.87 10.82 34.99
C HIS A 11 -19.07 9.32 35.27
N HIS A 12 -20.31 8.94 35.59
CA HIS A 12 -20.67 7.56 35.80
C HIS A 12 -21.60 7.08 34.71
N CYS A 13 -21.11 6.07 33.97
CA CYS A 13 -21.97 5.08 33.40
C CYS A 13 -22.61 5.33 32.05
N TYR A 14 -21.77 5.44 30.98
CA TYR A 14 -22.23 5.07 29.63
C TYR A 14 -22.13 3.54 29.37
N ILE A 15 -21.50 2.78 30.26
CA ILE A 15 -21.21 1.35 30.02
C ILE A 15 -22.39 0.43 30.43
N ARG A 16 -23.34 0.88 31.25
CA ARG A 16 -24.31 -0.03 31.89
C ARG A 16 -25.55 -0.39 31.06
N SER A 17 -25.83 0.25 29.93
CA SER A 17 -27.00 -0.06 29.10
C SER A 17 -26.69 -0.70 27.73
N MET A 18 -25.39 -0.90 27.38
CA MET A 18 -24.99 -1.41 26.07
C MET A 18 -24.51 -2.88 26.07
N GLN A 19 -24.53 -3.58 27.20
CA GLN A 19 -23.93 -4.92 27.32
C GLN A 19 -24.60 -6.04 26.49
N ASN A 20 -25.80 -5.81 25.92
CA ASN A 20 -26.53 -6.86 25.22
C ASN A 20 -26.59 -6.74 23.69
N TYR A 21 -25.91 -5.74 23.06
CA TYR A 21 -26.09 -5.47 21.64
C TYR A 21 -24.82 -5.20 20.86
N LEU A 22 -23.64 -5.44 21.43
CA LEU A 22 -22.39 -5.21 20.72
C LEU A 22 -21.92 -6.48 20.00
N PRO A 23 -21.60 -6.38 18.70
CA PRO A 23 -20.92 -7.45 17.97
C PRO A 23 -19.57 -7.77 18.60
N SER A 24 -19.22 -9.06 18.65
CA SER A 24 -17.89 -9.48 19.09
C SER A 24 -16.85 -9.24 17.99
N LEU A 25 -15.59 -9.02 18.33
CA LEU A 25 -14.48 -8.93 17.38
C LEU A 25 -14.44 -10.18 16.48
N LYS A 26 -14.73 -11.36 17.04
CA LYS A 26 -14.72 -12.62 16.31
C LYS A 26 -15.81 -12.69 15.23
N GLN A 27 -17.01 -12.18 15.52
CA GLN A 27 -18.09 -12.08 14.53
C GLN A 27 -17.71 -11.10 13.41
N MET A 28 -17.06 -9.98 13.74
CA MET A 28 -16.55 -9.03 12.76
C MET A 28 -15.46 -9.66 11.88
N GLN A 29 -14.51 -10.40 12.46
CA GLN A 29 -13.48 -11.14 11.71
C GLN A 29 -14.11 -12.14 10.72
N TYR A 30 -15.15 -12.87 11.13
CA TYR A 30 -15.84 -13.81 10.25
C TYR A 30 -16.54 -13.11 9.08
N LEU A 31 -17.15 -11.94 9.32
CA LEU A 31 -17.82 -11.17 8.29
C LEU A 31 -16.84 -10.63 7.27
N VAL A 32 -15.73 -10.06 7.75
CA VAL A 32 -14.63 -9.54 6.92
C VAL A 32 -14.01 -10.65 6.09
N ALA A 33 -13.62 -11.77 6.70
CA ALA A 33 -13.04 -12.90 5.97
C ALA A 33 -14.00 -13.47 4.91
N LEU A 34 -15.31 -13.49 5.18
CA LEU A 34 -16.29 -13.91 4.18
C LEU A 34 -16.37 -12.93 3.01
N HIS A 35 -16.23 -11.63 3.27
CA HIS A 35 -16.22 -10.61 2.23
C HIS A 35 -14.98 -10.73 1.32
N GLU A 36 -13.81 -10.89 1.90
CA GLU A 36 -12.52 -11.01 1.17
C GLU A 36 -12.46 -12.29 0.32
N HIS A 37 -12.92 -13.41 0.88
CA HIS A 37 -12.79 -14.70 0.19
C HIS A 37 -13.98 -15.07 -0.70
N GLY A 38 -15.13 -14.42 -0.52
CA GLY A 38 -16.36 -14.71 -1.30
C GLY A 38 -16.89 -16.15 -1.17
N HIS A 39 -16.37 -16.93 -0.22
CA HIS A 39 -16.71 -18.35 -0.04
C HIS A 39 -16.56 -18.78 1.41
N PHE A 40 -17.63 -19.38 1.99
CA PHE A 40 -17.67 -19.77 3.39
C PHE A 40 -16.54 -20.72 3.82
N GLY A 41 -16.16 -21.69 3.00
CA GLY A 41 -15.08 -22.63 3.30
C GLY A 41 -13.73 -21.90 3.41
N ARG A 42 -13.37 -21.13 2.37
CA ARG A 42 -12.10 -20.36 2.36
C ARG A 42 -12.02 -19.35 3.50
N ALA A 43 -13.12 -18.66 3.80
CA ALA A 43 -13.20 -17.75 4.92
C ALA A 43 -13.01 -18.47 6.27
N ALA A 44 -13.57 -19.66 6.42
CA ALA A 44 -13.43 -20.47 7.63
C ALA A 44 -11.98 -20.94 7.82
N ASP A 45 -11.33 -21.38 6.75
CA ASP A 45 -9.91 -21.75 6.76
C ASP A 45 -9.04 -20.56 7.17
N ALA A 46 -9.28 -19.37 6.60
CA ALA A 46 -8.58 -18.13 6.95
C ALA A 46 -8.76 -17.74 8.43
N CYS A 47 -9.92 -18.05 9.02
CA CYS A 47 -10.19 -17.81 10.44
C CYS A 47 -9.82 -18.98 11.38
N ASN A 48 -9.21 -20.05 10.85
CA ASN A 48 -8.88 -21.28 11.59
C ASN A 48 -10.09 -21.88 12.34
N VAL A 49 -11.25 -21.93 11.68
CA VAL A 49 -12.48 -22.50 12.24
C VAL A 49 -13.18 -23.39 11.22
N THR A 50 -14.22 -24.13 11.67
CA THR A 50 -15.08 -24.87 10.74
C THR A 50 -16.03 -23.94 10.00
N GLN A 51 -16.44 -24.33 8.79
CA GLN A 51 -17.44 -23.56 8.01
C GLN A 51 -18.74 -23.38 8.77
N SER A 52 -19.16 -24.37 9.56
CA SER A 52 -20.38 -24.31 10.41
C SER A 52 -20.23 -23.24 11.49
N THR A 53 -19.06 -23.13 12.13
CA THR A 53 -18.77 -22.13 13.16
C THR A 53 -18.81 -20.72 12.57
N LEU A 54 -18.13 -20.49 11.44
CA LEU A 54 -18.15 -19.20 10.78
C LEU A 54 -19.56 -18.81 10.34
N SER A 55 -20.30 -19.74 9.72
CA SER A 55 -21.68 -19.50 9.30
C SER A 55 -22.63 -19.22 10.47
N ALA A 56 -22.44 -19.87 11.62
CA ALA A 56 -23.20 -19.60 12.84
C ALA A 56 -22.90 -18.21 13.39
N GLY A 57 -21.62 -17.84 13.50
CA GLY A 57 -21.20 -16.52 13.99
C GLY A 57 -21.73 -15.36 13.15
N ILE A 58 -21.79 -15.52 11.81
CA ILE A 58 -22.41 -14.52 10.93
C ILE A 58 -23.92 -14.45 11.15
N ARG A 59 -24.62 -15.58 11.33
CA ARG A 59 -26.07 -15.58 11.64
C ARG A 59 -26.36 -14.90 12.97
N GLU A 60 -25.55 -15.15 13.97
CA GLU A 60 -25.67 -14.50 15.28
C GLU A 60 -25.46 -12.98 15.15
N LEU A 61 -24.50 -12.53 14.35
CA LEU A 61 -24.28 -11.12 14.04
C LEU A 61 -25.50 -10.50 13.36
N GLU A 62 -26.06 -11.16 12.33
CA GLU A 62 -27.26 -10.73 11.62
C GLU A 62 -28.47 -10.66 12.58
N THR A 63 -28.62 -11.64 13.47
CA THR A 63 -29.69 -11.68 14.49
C THR A 63 -29.51 -10.54 15.49
N LEU A 64 -28.27 -10.29 15.95
CA LEU A 64 -27.94 -9.21 16.87
C LEU A 64 -28.28 -7.83 16.30
N LEU A 65 -27.95 -7.63 15.02
CA LEU A 65 -28.19 -6.38 14.31
C LEU A 65 -29.64 -6.25 13.78
N GLY A 66 -30.40 -7.33 13.80
CA GLY A 66 -31.75 -7.38 13.25
C GLY A 66 -31.83 -7.19 11.73
N GLN A 67 -30.72 -7.42 11.02
CA GLN A 67 -30.58 -7.15 9.60
C GLN A 67 -29.82 -8.27 8.88
N THR A 68 -30.20 -8.53 7.63
CA THR A 68 -29.47 -9.45 6.75
C THR A 68 -28.29 -8.71 6.11
N LEU A 69 -27.09 -9.23 6.31
CA LEU A 69 -25.86 -8.69 5.75
C LEU A 69 -25.39 -9.47 4.52
N VAL A 70 -25.70 -10.77 4.47
CA VAL A 70 -25.23 -11.70 3.46
C VAL A 70 -26.41 -12.46 2.84
N GLU A 71 -26.59 -12.30 1.54
CA GLU A 71 -27.55 -13.07 0.75
C GLU A 71 -26.94 -14.45 0.44
N ARG A 72 -27.60 -15.49 0.90
CA ARG A 72 -27.16 -16.88 0.76
C ARG A 72 -27.85 -17.54 -0.42
N THR A 73 -27.18 -17.56 -1.56
CA THR A 73 -27.60 -18.44 -2.66
C THR A 73 -26.73 -19.69 -2.70
N ARG A 74 -27.23 -20.78 -3.30
CA ARG A 74 -26.50 -22.08 -3.37
C ARG A 74 -25.14 -22.00 -4.09
N ARG A 75 -24.83 -20.91 -4.83
CA ARG A 75 -23.65 -20.80 -5.68
C ARG A 75 -22.80 -19.56 -5.43
N VAL A 76 -23.36 -18.49 -4.87
CA VAL A 76 -22.65 -17.20 -4.76
C VAL A 76 -22.98 -16.55 -3.42
N VAL A 77 -21.96 -16.05 -2.75
CA VAL A 77 -22.06 -15.16 -1.59
C VAL A 77 -22.18 -13.73 -2.11
N ARG A 78 -23.25 -13.04 -1.74
CA ARG A 78 -23.45 -11.62 -2.06
C ARG A 78 -23.70 -10.85 -0.77
N PHE A 79 -23.08 -9.71 -0.65
CA PHE A 79 -23.33 -8.79 0.46
C PHE A 79 -24.44 -7.82 0.09
N THR A 80 -25.29 -7.48 1.05
CA THR A 80 -26.24 -6.37 0.90
C THR A 80 -25.49 -5.04 0.93
N MET A 81 -26.13 -3.95 0.51
CA MET A 81 -25.53 -2.60 0.65
C MET A 81 -25.15 -2.31 2.11
N LEU A 82 -26.03 -2.69 3.06
CA LEU A 82 -25.75 -2.57 4.48
C LEU A 82 -24.60 -3.50 4.91
N GLY A 83 -24.55 -4.72 4.36
CA GLY A 83 -23.48 -5.68 4.61
C GLY A 83 -22.10 -5.11 4.25
N ASN A 84 -21.97 -4.50 3.08
CA ASN A 84 -20.72 -3.83 2.67
C ASN A 84 -20.36 -2.67 3.61
N ALA A 85 -21.31 -1.81 3.97
CA ALA A 85 -21.08 -0.71 4.90
C ALA A 85 -20.65 -1.20 6.30
N ILE A 86 -21.18 -2.34 6.75
CA ILE A 86 -20.80 -2.94 8.04
C ILE A 86 -19.42 -3.57 7.94
N VAL A 87 -19.04 -4.20 6.83
CA VAL A 87 -17.69 -4.70 6.59
C VAL A 87 -16.66 -3.57 6.75
N GLU A 88 -16.88 -2.43 6.12
CA GLU A 88 -16.01 -1.24 6.26
C GLU A 88 -15.89 -0.76 7.72
N LYS A 89 -16.98 -0.79 8.46
CA LYS A 89 -16.95 -0.47 9.89
C LYS A 89 -16.23 -1.53 10.71
N ALA A 90 -16.44 -2.81 10.39
CA ALA A 90 -15.80 -3.94 11.05
C ALA A 90 -14.28 -3.91 10.88
N HIS A 91 -13.79 -3.61 9.68
CA HIS A 91 -12.35 -3.39 9.43
C HIS A 91 -11.77 -2.33 10.37
N ARG A 92 -12.45 -1.19 10.55
CA ARG A 92 -11.97 -0.12 11.45
C ARG A 92 -11.92 -0.57 12.91
N VAL A 93 -12.96 -1.26 13.40
CA VAL A 93 -13.00 -1.75 14.79
C VAL A 93 -11.93 -2.81 15.06
N LEU A 94 -11.73 -3.74 14.11
CA LEU A 94 -10.70 -4.78 14.21
C LEU A 94 -9.32 -4.13 14.25
N ARG A 95 -9.07 -3.14 13.43
CA ARG A 95 -7.83 -2.37 13.42
C ARG A 95 -7.56 -1.69 14.75
N GLU A 96 -8.53 -0.98 15.32
CA GLU A 96 -8.39 -0.34 16.65
C GLU A 96 -8.06 -1.37 17.75
N ALA A 97 -8.63 -2.58 17.64
CA ALA A 97 -8.32 -3.67 18.56
C ALA A 97 -6.90 -4.24 18.36
N GLU A 98 -6.42 -4.31 17.12
CA GLU A 98 -5.03 -4.69 16.80
C GLU A 98 -4.05 -3.63 17.29
N GLU A 99 -4.35 -2.34 17.12
CA GLU A 99 -3.53 -1.24 17.62
C GLU A 99 -3.33 -1.28 19.14
N LEU A 100 -4.33 -1.75 19.91
CA LEU A 100 -4.16 -1.98 21.35
C LEU A 100 -3.09 -3.04 21.66
N ALA A 101 -3.04 -4.11 20.86
CA ALA A 101 -2.02 -5.15 21.02
C ALA A 101 -0.63 -4.64 20.59
N ASP A 102 -0.58 -3.85 19.51
CA ASP A 102 0.64 -3.25 18.99
C ASP A 102 1.24 -2.22 19.97
N MET A 103 0.40 -1.42 20.63
CA MET A 103 0.85 -0.51 21.70
C MET A 103 1.58 -1.25 22.81
N ALA A 104 1.05 -2.40 23.22
CA ALA A 104 1.68 -3.22 24.26
C ALA A 104 3.00 -3.84 23.78
N ALA A 105 3.06 -4.24 22.52
CA ALA A 105 4.26 -4.81 21.91
C ALA A 105 5.36 -3.76 21.69
N ALA A 106 5.01 -2.58 21.16
CA ALA A 106 5.94 -1.47 20.92
C ALA A 106 6.57 -0.94 22.21
N ALA A 107 5.84 -0.96 23.34
CA ALA A 107 6.35 -0.60 24.65
C ALA A 107 7.44 -1.56 25.17
N ALA A 108 7.52 -2.78 24.63
CA ALA A 108 8.47 -3.79 25.07
C ALA A 108 9.85 -3.68 24.39
N ALA A 109 9.90 -3.58 23.04
CA ALA A 109 11.12 -3.34 22.28
C ALA A 109 10.80 -3.00 20.81
N PRO A 110 11.35 -1.91 20.23
CA PRO A 110 11.09 -1.53 18.85
C PRO A 110 11.76 -2.50 17.86
N LEU A 111 11.10 -2.73 16.71
CA LEU A 111 11.54 -3.63 15.64
C LEU A 111 11.76 -5.08 16.11
N VAL A 112 10.91 -5.57 16.98
CA VAL A 112 10.83 -6.96 17.44
C VAL A 112 9.42 -7.49 17.17
N GLY A 113 9.32 -8.76 16.74
CA GLY A 113 8.05 -9.39 16.39
C GLY A 113 7.65 -9.19 14.93
N GLU A 114 6.36 -9.17 14.64
CA GLU A 114 5.85 -9.13 13.28
C GLU A 114 5.70 -7.69 12.76
N LEU A 115 6.11 -7.48 11.52
CA LEU A 115 5.91 -6.26 10.75
C LEU A 115 5.42 -6.64 9.35
N ARG A 116 4.27 -6.13 8.97
CA ARG A 116 3.68 -6.33 7.64
C ARG A 116 3.90 -5.07 6.82
N MET A 117 4.62 -5.19 5.71
CA MET A 117 4.95 -4.07 4.86
C MET A 117 4.53 -4.34 3.42
N SER A 118 3.80 -3.41 2.81
CA SER A 118 3.60 -3.39 1.38
C SER A 118 4.65 -2.52 0.70
N VAL A 119 5.11 -2.96 -0.46
CA VAL A 119 6.10 -2.24 -1.28
C VAL A 119 5.59 -2.19 -2.71
N ILE A 120 5.65 -1.04 -3.35
CA ILE A 120 5.18 -0.93 -4.74
C ILE A 120 6.12 -1.64 -5.73
N PRO A 121 5.58 -2.18 -6.85
CA PRO A 121 6.36 -2.98 -7.82
C PRO A 121 7.50 -2.22 -8.49
N THR A 122 7.46 -0.89 -8.49
CA THR A 122 8.53 -0.06 -9.04
C THR A 122 9.66 0.23 -8.03
N ILE A 123 9.59 -0.35 -6.82
CA ILE A 123 10.61 -0.25 -5.76
C ILE A 123 11.07 -1.63 -5.30
N ALA A 124 10.13 -2.55 -5.06
CA ALA A 124 10.39 -3.82 -4.42
C ALA A 124 11.55 -4.62 -5.05
N PRO A 125 11.57 -4.90 -6.38
CA PRO A 125 12.61 -5.71 -7.00
C PRO A 125 14.00 -5.05 -6.97
N PHE A 126 14.06 -3.73 -6.84
CA PHE A 126 15.29 -2.96 -6.99
C PHE A 126 15.94 -2.57 -5.65
N LEU A 127 15.14 -2.37 -4.61
CA LEU A 127 15.62 -1.96 -3.28
C LEU A 127 15.74 -3.14 -2.31
N LEU A 128 14.77 -4.05 -2.30
CA LEU A 128 14.70 -5.11 -1.30
C LEU A 128 15.87 -6.10 -1.35
N PRO A 129 16.41 -6.53 -2.51
CA PRO A 129 17.51 -7.48 -2.55
C PRO A 129 18.74 -7.04 -1.75
N GLY A 130 19.10 -5.76 -1.82
CA GLY A 130 20.21 -5.20 -1.04
C GLY A 130 19.85 -4.92 0.42
N LEU A 131 18.61 -4.52 0.68
CA LEU A 131 18.14 -4.09 2.00
C LEU A 131 17.87 -5.25 2.95
N LEU A 132 17.24 -6.34 2.48
CA LEU A 132 16.81 -7.46 3.32
C LEU A 132 17.95 -8.17 4.06
N PRO A 133 19.12 -8.45 3.44
CA PRO A 133 20.25 -9.03 4.15
C PRO A 133 20.75 -8.15 5.30
N ARG A 134 20.77 -6.83 5.09
CA ARG A 134 21.16 -5.86 6.11
C ARG A 134 20.15 -5.81 7.24
N LEU A 135 18.87 -5.72 6.93
CA LEU A 135 17.80 -5.69 7.93
C LEU A 135 17.80 -6.95 8.79
N ARG A 136 17.98 -8.13 8.17
CA ARG A 136 18.11 -9.41 8.88
C ARG A 136 19.31 -9.43 9.84
N LYS A 137 20.42 -8.81 9.47
CA LYS A 137 21.62 -8.72 10.31
C LYS A 137 21.43 -7.74 11.47
N GLU A 138 20.84 -6.58 11.21
CA GLU A 138 20.68 -5.51 12.22
C GLU A 138 19.50 -5.77 13.16
N ARG A 139 18.47 -6.47 12.69
CA ARG A 139 17.21 -6.74 13.42
C ARG A 139 16.79 -8.22 13.31
N PRO A 140 17.55 -9.15 13.90
CA PRO A 140 17.31 -10.59 13.74
C PRO A 140 15.99 -11.08 14.36
N SER A 141 15.42 -10.32 15.28
CA SER A 141 14.13 -10.62 15.93
C SER A 141 12.93 -10.05 15.18
N LEU A 142 13.14 -9.27 14.10
CA LEU A 142 12.08 -8.76 13.26
C LEU A 142 11.62 -9.84 12.28
N LYS A 143 10.33 -10.15 12.31
CA LYS A 143 9.67 -11.04 11.34
C LYS A 143 8.94 -10.16 10.31
N LEU A 144 9.59 -9.93 9.18
CA LEU A 144 9.06 -9.07 8.12
C LEU A 144 8.20 -9.89 7.16
N PHE A 145 6.93 -9.49 7.01
CA PHE A 145 6.00 -9.99 5.99
C PHE A 145 5.88 -8.93 4.89
N LEU A 146 6.24 -9.32 3.67
CA LEU A 146 6.27 -8.43 2.52
C LEU A 146 5.13 -8.76 1.56
N ARG A 147 4.49 -7.71 1.06
CA ARG A 147 3.57 -7.76 -0.08
C ARG A 147 4.06 -6.81 -1.16
N GLU A 148 3.89 -7.21 -2.40
CA GLU A 148 4.10 -6.33 -3.54
C GLU A 148 2.73 -5.99 -4.12
N GLU A 149 2.36 -4.70 -4.04
CA GLU A 149 1.04 -4.22 -4.43
C GLU A 149 1.17 -2.86 -5.13
N PRO A 150 0.39 -2.59 -6.20
CA PRO A 150 0.27 -1.24 -6.77
C PRO A 150 -0.11 -0.21 -5.71
N SER A 151 0.27 1.06 -5.92
CA SER A 151 0.14 2.11 -4.90
C SER A 151 -1.29 2.26 -4.35
N ALA A 152 -2.30 2.15 -5.22
CA ALA A 152 -3.70 2.24 -4.79
C ALA A 152 -4.06 1.11 -3.84
N GLN A 153 -3.72 -0.14 -4.18
CA GLN A 153 -3.99 -1.32 -3.36
C GLN A 153 -3.17 -1.32 -2.07
N ALA A 154 -1.90 -0.87 -2.13
CA ALA A 154 -1.04 -0.75 -0.95
C ALA A 154 -1.62 0.25 0.07
N CYS A 155 -2.12 1.40 -0.38
CA CYS A 155 -2.80 2.37 0.48
C CYS A 155 -4.11 1.81 1.06
N GLU A 156 -4.89 1.07 0.27
CA GLU A 156 -6.08 0.40 0.76
C GLU A 156 -5.74 -0.65 1.81
N SER A 157 -4.73 -1.50 1.57
CA SER A 157 -4.21 -2.48 2.53
C SER A 157 -3.74 -1.81 3.83
N LEU A 158 -3.12 -0.63 3.75
CA LEU A 158 -2.72 0.16 4.91
C LEU A 158 -3.93 0.65 5.72
N HIS A 159 -4.94 1.20 5.06
CA HIS A 159 -6.15 1.70 5.73
C HIS A 159 -7.00 0.59 6.34
N HIS A 160 -7.01 -0.59 5.75
CA HIS A 160 -7.71 -1.76 6.29
C HIS A 160 -6.91 -2.51 7.36
N GLY A 161 -5.65 -2.10 7.65
CA GLY A 161 -4.80 -2.77 8.64
C GLY A 161 -4.18 -4.09 8.17
N ALA A 162 -4.31 -4.42 6.89
CA ALA A 162 -3.67 -5.61 6.31
C ALA A 162 -2.14 -5.49 6.30
N VAL A 163 -1.63 -4.25 6.29
CA VAL A 163 -0.21 -3.92 6.48
C VAL A 163 -0.04 -2.78 7.48
N ASP A 164 1.14 -2.73 8.10
CA ASP A 164 1.49 -1.74 9.12
C ASP A 164 2.06 -0.46 8.49
N CYS A 165 2.83 -0.63 7.42
CA CYS A 165 3.43 0.47 6.67
C CYS A 165 3.54 0.11 5.17
N VAL A 166 3.75 1.14 4.35
CA VAL A 166 3.91 1.02 2.89
C VAL A 166 5.15 1.77 2.46
N LEU A 167 5.96 1.14 1.59
CA LEU A 167 7.06 1.78 0.89
C LEU A 167 6.58 2.16 -0.51
N LEU A 168 6.45 3.45 -0.77
CA LEU A 168 5.93 4.00 -2.02
C LEU A 168 6.70 5.25 -2.46
N ALA A 169 6.31 5.82 -3.58
CA ALA A 169 6.86 7.07 -4.07
C ALA A 169 5.85 8.21 -3.96
N LEU A 170 6.31 9.36 -3.49
CA LEU A 170 5.56 10.61 -3.36
C LEU A 170 5.87 11.54 -4.55
N PRO A 171 4.93 12.45 -4.90
CA PRO A 171 3.62 12.64 -4.29
C PRO A 171 2.62 11.55 -4.67
N TYR A 172 1.84 11.04 -3.71
CA TYR A 172 0.74 10.11 -3.94
C TYR A 172 -0.35 10.30 -2.88
N ALA A 173 -1.61 10.30 -3.31
CA ALA A 173 -2.75 10.49 -2.41
C ALA A 173 -3.09 9.17 -1.68
N CYS A 174 -2.44 8.92 -0.55
CA CYS A 174 -2.64 7.73 0.27
C CYS A 174 -3.58 7.96 1.47
N GLY A 175 -4.40 9.03 1.47
CA GLY A 175 -5.31 9.36 2.57
C GLY A 175 -4.62 9.96 3.80
N ASP A 176 -5.15 9.69 4.99
CA ASP A 176 -4.64 10.26 6.24
C ASP A 176 -3.46 9.42 6.79
N VAL A 177 -2.26 9.74 6.32
CA VAL A 177 -1.02 9.03 6.65
C VAL A 177 0.06 9.99 7.15
N GLU A 178 1.01 9.45 7.89
CA GLU A 178 2.32 10.06 8.14
C GLU A 178 3.34 9.45 7.20
N ALA A 179 4.30 10.24 6.77
CA ALA A 179 5.33 9.83 5.82
C ALA A 179 6.72 10.22 6.32
N GLU A 180 7.68 9.34 6.13
CA GLU A 180 9.10 9.59 6.33
C GLU A 180 9.83 9.42 5.00
N THR A 181 10.39 10.52 4.48
CA THR A 181 11.11 10.52 3.22
C THR A 181 12.45 9.81 3.35
N LEU A 182 12.81 9.02 2.35
CA LEU A 182 14.04 8.24 2.34
C LEU A 182 15.10 8.86 1.43
N PHE A 183 14.80 8.99 0.15
CA PHE A 183 15.67 9.57 -0.88
C PHE A 183 14.87 9.89 -2.13
N ASP A 184 15.46 10.75 -2.97
CA ASP A 184 14.91 11.05 -4.29
C ASP A 184 15.46 10.05 -5.32
N ASP A 185 14.63 9.72 -6.31
CA ASP A 185 14.90 8.73 -7.35
C ASP A 185 14.56 9.36 -8.71
N ALA A 186 15.59 9.71 -9.47
CA ALA A 186 15.46 10.41 -10.73
C ALA A 186 14.77 9.53 -11.79
N LEU A 187 14.12 10.19 -12.75
CA LEU A 187 13.46 9.56 -13.89
C LEU A 187 14.30 9.76 -15.16
N PHE A 188 14.50 8.67 -15.88
CA PHE A 188 15.20 8.63 -17.15
C PHE A 188 14.27 8.20 -18.27
N VAL A 189 14.42 8.79 -19.43
CA VAL A 189 13.77 8.32 -20.66
C VAL A 189 14.58 7.15 -21.20
N ALA A 190 13.92 6.01 -21.41
CA ALA A 190 14.51 4.79 -21.97
C ALA A 190 13.95 4.56 -23.39
N PHE A 191 14.82 4.28 -24.34
CA PHE A 191 14.51 4.14 -25.77
C PHE A 191 15.43 3.10 -26.41
N PRO A 192 15.06 2.54 -27.59
CA PRO A 192 15.90 1.58 -28.31
C PRO A 192 17.27 2.15 -28.63
N GLY A 193 18.34 1.36 -28.50
CA GLY A 193 19.73 1.82 -28.64
C GLY A 193 20.07 2.38 -30.02
N ASP A 194 19.38 1.94 -31.06
CA ASP A 194 19.52 2.46 -32.42
C ASP A 194 19.09 3.93 -32.58
N GLN A 195 18.32 4.46 -31.62
CA GLN A 195 17.91 5.87 -31.57
C GLN A 195 18.86 6.77 -30.77
N ALA A 196 19.87 6.20 -30.14
CA ALA A 196 20.78 6.91 -29.21
C ALA A 196 21.53 8.09 -29.84
N GLU A 197 21.90 7.98 -31.11
CA GLU A 197 22.63 9.05 -31.83
C GLU A 197 21.72 10.23 -32.20
N GLU A 198 20.42 10.04 -32.27
CA GLU A 198 19.46 11.06 -32.67
C GLU A 198 18.98 11.93 -31.49
N LEU A 199 19.18 11.46 -30.24
CA LEU A 199 18.70 12.11 -29.04
C LEU A 199 19.80 12.91 -28.35
N PRO A 200 19.46 14.09 -27.77
CA PRO A 200 20.39 14.88 -27.01
C PRO A 200 20.82 14.21 -25.70
N ALA A 201 21.87 14.72 -25.05
CA ALA A 201 22.34 14.20 -23.75
C ALA A 201 21.30 14.29 -22.62
N MET A 202 20.33 15.22 -22.73
CA MET A 202 19.15 15.34 -21.89
C MET A 202 17.93 15.48 -22.79
N VAL A 203 16.86 14.79 -22.48
CA VAL A 203 15.62 14.78 -23.29
C VAL A 203 14.59 15.71 -22.67
N SER A 204 14.20 16.74 -23.43
CA SER A 204 13.09 17.61 -23.04
C SER A 204 11.75 16.91 -23.27
N ALA A 205 10.77 17.19 -22.40
CA ALA A 205 9.43 16.63 -22.53
C ALA A 205 8.78 16.90 -23.90
N ASP A 206 9.11 18.03 -24.56
CA ASP A 206 8.60 18.40 -25.87
C ASP A 206 9.09 17.49 -27.00
N GLN A 207 10.21 16.82 -26.79
CA GLN A 207 10.79 15.87 -27.75
C GLN A 207 10.17 14.48 -27.67
N ILE A 208 9.34 14.23 -26.65
CA ILE A 208 8.65 12.96 -26.43
C ILE A 208 7.39 12.92 -27.26
N ASP A 209 7.31 11.99 -28.23
CA ASP A 209 6.07 11.72 -28.96
C ASP A 209 5.07 10.96 -28.07
N PRO A 210 3.89 11.54 -27.77
CA PRO A 210 2.87 10.86 -26.97
C PRO A 210 2.43 9.50 -27.52
N ALA A 211 2.51 9.31 -28.84
CA ALA A 211 2.11 8.06 -29.49
C ALA A 211 3.10 6.90 -29.26
N GLN A 212 4.34 7.24 -28.90
CA GLN A 212 5.41 6.27 -28.61
C GLN A 212 5.56 5.96 -27.12
N MET A 213 4.87 6.70 -26.24
CA MET A 213 5.01 6.54 -24.80
C MET A 213 4.34 5.24 -24.33
N LEU A 214 5.14 4.37 -23.72
CA LEU A 214 4.70 3.17 -23.00
C LEU A 214 4.58 3.50 -21.52
N MET A 215 3.47 3.13 -20.89
CA MET A 215 3.21 3.43 -19.48
C MET A 215 2.78 2.20 -18.71
N LEU A 216 2.93 2.26 -17.39
CA LEU A 216 2.29 1.30 -16.50
C LEU A 216 0.76 1.52 -16.48
N GLU A 217 0.04 0.45 -16.16
CA GLU A 217 -1.41 0.50 -15.96
C GLU A 217 -1.80 1.46 -14.82
N ASP A 218 -3.09 1.80 -14.75
CA ASP A 218 -3.63 2.63 -13.67
C ASP A 218 -3.44 1.95 -12.30
N GLY A 219 -3.24 2.76 -11.26
CA GLY A 219 -2.94 2.29 -9.91
C GLY A 219 -1.46 2.28 -9.54
N HIS A 220 -0.57 2.46 -10.52
CA HIS A 220 0.86 2.66 -10.29
C HIS A 220 1.20 4.15 -10.23
N CYS A 221 1.76 4.62 -9.11
CA CYS A 221 2.14 6.04 -8.95
C CYS A 221 3.18 6.51 -9.97
N LEU A 222 4.02 5.61 -10.49
CA LEU A 222 5.04 5.98 -11.48
C LEU A 222 4.44 6.57 -12.75
N LYS A 223 3.25 6.11 -13.18
CA LYS A 223 2.53 6.70 -14.31
C LYS A 223 2.25 8.19 -14.06
N ASP A 224 1.74 8.51 -12.88
CA ASP A 224 1.41 9.90 -12.53
C ASP A 224 2.67 10.75 -12.36
N HIS A 225 3.76 10.17 -11.80
CA HIS A 225 5.06 10.86 -11.69
C HIS A 225 5.67 11.16 -13.06
N ALA A 226 5.64 10.20 -13.99
CA ALA A 226 6.12 10.40 -15.36
C ALA A 226 5.32 11.50 -16.09
N LEU A 227 4.00 11.51 -15.93
CA LEU A 227 3.14 12.55 -16.50
C LEU A 227 3.39 13.92 -15.87
N ALA A 228 3.59 13.97 -14.55
CA ALA A 228 3.91 15.21 -13.83
C ALA A 228 5.29 15.75 -14.23
N ALA A 229 6.30 14.88 -14.33
CA ALA A 229 7.64 15.26 -14.76
C ALA A 229 7.67 15.87 -16.16
N CYS A 230 6.85 15.36 -17.09
CA CYS A 230 6.71 15.93 -18.42
C CYS A 230 5.85 17.19 -18.46
N ASN A 231 5.00 17.43 -17.46
CA ASN A 231 3.99 18.51 -17.46
C ASN A 231 3.13 18.53 -18.73
N ARG A 232 2.84 17.34 -19.31
CA ARG A 232 2.12 17.15 -20.58
C ARG A 232 0.96 16.18 -20.42
N PRO A 233 -0.26 16.67 -20.09
CA PRO A 233 -1.46 15.84 -19.91
C PRO A 233 -1.84 15.00 -21.14
N GLU A 234 -1.47 15.44 -22.34
CA GLU A 234 -1.70 14.71 -23.58
C GLU A 234 -0.95 13.38 -23.67
N LEU A 235 0.16 13.20 -22.94
CA LEU A 235 0.86 11.93 -22.85
C LEU A 235 -0.04 10.82 -22.28
N ARG A 236 -0.96 11.16 -21.37
CA ARG A 236 -1.94 10.21 -20.83
C ARG A 236 -2.90 9.68 -21.90
N ALA A 237 -3.35 10.54 -22.79
CA ALA A 237 -4.28 10.17 -23.84
C ALA A 237 -3.59 9.48 -25.02
N GLY A 238 -2.29 9.76 -25.23
CA GLY A 238 -1.47 9.20 -26.31
C GLY A 238 -0.99 7.79 -26.06
N ALA A 239 -0.84 7.38 -24.80
CA ALA A 239 -0.32 6.05 -24.45
C ALA A 239 -1.28 4.95 -24.92
N ARG A 240 -0.91 4.28 -26.02
CA ARG A 240 -1.70 3.21 -26.63
C ARG A 240 -1.39 1.82 -26.09
N MET A 241 -0.24 1.66 -25.47
CA MET A 241 0.23 0.38 -24.92
C MET A 241 0.61 0.57 -23.45
N MET A 242 0.18 -0.36 -22.63
CA MET A 242 0.43 -0.36 -21.20
C MET A 242 1.02 -1.70 -20.78
N GLY A 243 1.92 -1.65 -19.80
CA GLY A 243 2.51 -2.84 -19.20
C GLY A 243 2.14 -2.93 -17.71
N THR A 244 2.13 -4.14 -17.19
CA THR A 244 1.83 -4.42 -15.77
C THR A 244 3.06 -4.30 -14.87
N SER A 245 4.27 -4.26 -15.43
CA SER A 245 5.53 -4.14 -14.69
C SER A 245 6.60 -3.38 -15.48
N LEU A 246 7.62 -2.85 -14.77
CA LEU A 246 8.76 -2.20 -15.42
C LEU A 246 9.54 -3.18 -16.32
N HIS A 247 9.69 -4.44 -15.93
CA HIS A 247 10.35 -5.45 -16.75
C HIS A 247 9.61 -5.67 -18.08
N THR A 248 8.27 -5.68 -18.06
CA THR A 248 7.49 -5.77 -19.31
C THR A 248 7.71 -4.54 -20.18
N LEU A 249 7.71 -3.33 -19.61
CA LEU A 249 7.96 -2.11 -20.36
C LEU A 249 9.36 -2.11 -20.99
N VAL A 250 10.37 -2.55 -20.25
CA VAL A 250 11.76 -2.69 -20.78
C VAL A 250 11.78 -3.63 -21.98
N GLN A 251 11.13 -4.80 -21.91
CA GLN A 251 11.05 -5.71 -23.05
C GLN A 251 10.30 -5.12 -24.25
N MET A 252 9.28 -4.28 -23.99
CA MET A 252 8.57 -3.59 -25.08
C MET A 252 9.46 -2.54 -25.75
N VAL A 253 10.25 -1.79 -24.98
CA VAL A 253 11.22 -0.82 -25.52
C VAL A 253 12.30 -1.54 -26.33
N ASP A 254 12.88 -2.61 -25.79
CA ASP A 254 13.92 -3.42 -26.42
C ASP A 254 13.47 -4.00 -27.80
N ASN A 255 12.17 -4.24 -27.94
CA ASN A 255 11.56 -4.69 -29.20
C ASN A 255 11.03 -3.54 -30.08
N GLY A 256 11.42 -2.30 -29.83
CA GLY A 256 11.09 -1.13 -30.66
C GLY A 256 9.62 -0.72 -30.64
N LEU A 257 8.83 -1.11 -29.59
CA LEU A 257 7.40 -0.77 -29.50
C LEU A 257 7.16 0.67 -29.03
N GLY A 258 8.19 1.35 -28.54
CA GLY A 258 8.10 2.74 -28.08
C GLY A 258 9.19 3.07 -27.07
N ILE A 259 8.94 4.10 -26.29
CA ILE A 259 9.83 4.62 -25.24
C ILE A 259 9.12 4.59 -23.89
N THR A 260 9.87 4.58 -22.78
CA THR A 260 9.27 4.64 -21.44
C THR A 260 10.10 5.48 -20.49
N MET A 261 9.60 5.71 -19.28
CA MET A 261 10.37 6.31 -18.20
C MET A 261 10.74 5.27 -17.16
N LEU A 262 12.01 5.22 -16.81
CA LEU A 262 12.56 4.33 -15.80
C LEU A 262 13.12 5.10 -14.62
N PRO A 263 12.87 4.64 -13.40
CA PRO A 263 13.51 5.16 -12.20
C PRO A 263 15.01 4.82 -12.20
N GLN A 264 15.83 5.74 -11.74
CA GLN A 264 17.29 5.54 -11.62
C GLN A 264 17.61 4.27 -10.83
N MET A 265 16.91 4.03 -9.72
CA MET A 265 17.13 2.82 -8.91
C MET A 265 16.94 1.52 -9.68
N ALA A 266 16.01 1.48 -10.65
CA ALA A 266 15.80 0.30 -11.47
C ALA A 266 16.95 0.10 -12.46
N ILE A 267 17.47 1.18 -13.03
CA ILE A 267 18.64 1.17 -13.93
C ILE A 267 19.87 0.70 -13.15
N GLU A 268 20.15 1.29 -11.98
CA GLU A 268 21.26 0.91 -11.11
C GLU A 268 21.20 -0.56 -10.63
N ALA A 269 19.98 -1.11 -10.51
CA ALA A 269 19.77 -2.51 -10.15
C ALA A 269 19.86 -3.48 -11.35
N GLY A 270 20.21 -2.99 -12.54
CA GLY A 270 20.46 -3.82 -13.71
C GLY A 270 19.19 -4.22 -14.50
N ILE A 271 18.10 -3.44 -14.43
CA ILE A 271 16.88 -3.75 -15.20
C ILE A 271 17.12 -3.78 -16.72
N LEU A 272 18.17 -3.10 -17.18
CA LEU A 272 18.56 -3.04 -18.59
C LEU A 272 19.60 -4.09 -19.00
N ASP A 273 20.05 -4.95 -18.08
CA ASP A 273 21.02 -5.99 -18.38
C ASP A 273 20.52 -6.89 -19.52
N HIS A 274 21.38 -7.11 -20.50
CA HIS A 274 21.08 -7.91 -21.70
C HIS A 274 20.01 -7.34 -22.66
N THR A 275 19.80 -6.02 -22.64
CA THR A 275 18.95 -5.31 -23.59
C THR A 275 19.77 -4.34 -24.44
N ASP A 276 19.23 -3.96 -25.60
CA ASP A 276 19.77 -2.89 -26.45
C ASP A 276 18.96 -1.59 -26.25
N ILE A 277 18.99 -1.10 -25.00
CA ILE A 277 18.29 0.11 -24.58
C ILE A 277 19.30 1.14 -24.08
N ASP A 278 19.15 2.36 -24.54
CA ASP A 278 19.88 3.51 -23.97
C ASP A 278 18.94 4.39 -23.12
N THR A 279 19.51 5.18 -22.23
CA THR A 279 18.76 6.09 -21.35
C THR A 279 19.34 7.48 -21.33
N ARG A 280 18.48 8.49 -21.23
CA ARG A 280 18.86 9.88 -21.01
C ARG A 280 18.07 10.47 -19.84
N PRO A 281 18.71 11.35 -19.04
CA PRO A 281 17.99 12.09 -18.03
C PRO A 281 16.92 12.98 -18.69
N LEU A 282 15.78 13.14 -18.01
CA LEU A 282 14.73 14.05 -18.41
C LEU A 282 15.12 15.47 -18.02
N ASP A 283 15.01 16.42 -18.96
CA ASP A 283 15.19 17.85 -18.71
C ASP A 283 13.87 18.44 -18.17
N SER A 284 13.70 18.40 -16.85
CA SER A 284 12.51 18.88 -16.15
C SER A 284 12.85 19.37 -14.75
N GLU A 285 12.08 20.35 -14.25
CA GLU A 285 12.19 20.81 -12.86
C GLU A 285 11.72 19.76 -11.83
N HIS A 286 11.04 18.71 -12.28
CA HIS A 286 10.47 17.65 -11.44
C HIS A 286 10.78 16.28 -12.03
N ASP A 287 12.06 16.04 -12.36
CA ASP A 287 12.53 14.80 -12.96
C ASP A 287 12.80 13.67 -11.95
N TRP A 288 12.28 13.77 -10.74
CA TRP A 288 12.42 12.77 -9.69
C TRP A 288 11.10 12.44 -8.99
N ARG A 289 11.09 11.34 -8.28
CA ARG A 289 10.07 10.94 -7.31
C ARG A 289 10.73 10.76 -5.95
N THR A 290 10.05 11.07 -4.85
CA THR A 290 10.60 10.89 -3.50
C THR A 290 10.13 9.56 -2.94
N ILE A 291 11.05 8.65 -2.66
CA ILE A 291 10.75 7.39 -2.01
C ILE A 291 10.49 7.63 -0.53
N ALA A 292 9.42 7.08 -0.01
CA ALA A 292 8.97 7.29 1.36
C ALA A 292 8.40 6.02 1.98
N LEU A 293 8.60 5.88 3.29
CA LEU A 293 7.87 4.96 4.13
C LEU A 293 6.67 5.69 4.73
N VAL A 294 5.47 5.17 4.52
CA VAL A 294 4.22 5.77 5.02
C VAL A 294 3.49 4.80 5.94
N TRP A 295 2.79 5.35 6.93
CA TRP A 295 1.97 4.60 7.87
C TRP A 295 0.74 5.41 8.28
N ARG A 296 -0.22 4.77 8.93
CA ARG A 296 -1.43 5.44 9.40
C ARG A 296 -1.07 6.51 10.41
N LYS A 297 -1.67 7.68 10.27
CA LYS A 297 -1.51 8.79 11.20
C LYS A 297 -1.92 8.38 12.61
N GLY A 298 -1.06 8.75 13.58
CA GLY A 298 -1.26 8.42 14.98
C GLY A 298 -0.95 6.95 15.33
N SER A 299 -0.29 6.20 14.45
CA SER A 299 0.11 4.82 14.74
C SER A 299 1.00 4.76 15.99
N PRO A 300 0.71 3.85 16.94
CA PRO A 300 1.55 3.66 18.13
C PRO A 300 2.96 3.16 17.80
N ARG A 301 3.16 2.65 16.57
CA ARG A 301 4.44 2.16 16.05
C ARG A 301 5.22 3.21 15.24
N ALA A 302 4.79 4.49 15.24
CA ALA A 302 5.41 5.55 14.42
C ALA A 302 6.93 5.64 14.64
N ASP A 303 7.41 5.52 15.88
CA ASP A 303 8.85 5.56 16.16
C ASP A 303 9.62 4.35 15.64
N GLU A 304 8.99 3.17 15.59
CA GLU A 304 9.57 2.00 14.92
C GLU A 304 9.72 2.23 13.40
N PHE A 305 8.71 2.85 12.77
CA PHE A 305 8.77 3.15 11.34
C PHE A 305 9.83 4.19 11.00
N LYS A 306 10.03 5.20 11.86
CA LYS A 306 11.15 6.15 11.71
C LYS A 306 12.51 5.44 11.82
N MET A 307 12.67 4.53 12.79
CA MET A 307 13.89 3.73 12.92
C MET A 307 14.12 2.83 11.69
N LEU A 308 13.05 2.26 11.13
CA LEU A 308 13.11 1.47 9.91
C LEU A 308 13.52 2.34 8.71
N ALA A 309 12.94 3.53 8.59
CA ALA A 309 13.28 4.52 7.57
C ALA A 309 14.77 4.92 7.63
N ASP A 310 15.33 5.09 8.82
CA ASP A 310 16.76 5.37 9.00
C ASP A 310 17.66 4.22 8.51
N ILE A 311 17.24 2.98 8.70
CA ILE A 311 17.97 1.81 8.16
C ILE A 311 17.94 1.85 6.62
N PHE A 312 16.81 2.20 6.03
CA PHE A 312 16.62 2.28 4.57
C PHE A 312 17.47 3.41 3.96
N ARG A 313 17.47 4.60 4.56
CA ARG A 313 18.33 5.73 4.12
C ARG A 313 19.82 5.35 4.12
N LYS A 314 20.29 4.73 5.19
CA LYS A 314 21.68 4.28 5.33
C LYS A 314 22.04 3.19 4.33
N HIS A 315 21.09 2.45 3.83
CA HIS A 315 21.34 1.44 2.80
C HIS A 315 21.61 2.09 1.44
N LYS A 316 20.85 3.12 1.04
CA LYS A 316 21.02 3.80 -0.25
C LYS A 316 22.30 4.69 -0.28
N ALA A 317 22.77 5.17 0.89
CA ALA A 317 23.95 6.02 1.00
C ALA A 317 25.30 5.25 0.91
N ASN A 318 25.27 3.92 0.98
CA ASN A 318 26.44 3.03 0.88
C ASN A 318 26.46 2.25 -0.43
#